data_9cba968f193271a659a2bfeae897a34f
#
_entry.id   9cba968f193271a659a2bfeae897a34f
#
_cell.length_a   1.000
_cell.length_b   1.000
_cell.length_c   1.000
_cell.angle_alpha   90.00
_cell.angle_beta   90.00
_cell.angle_gamma   90.00
#
_symmetry.space_group_name_H-M   'P 1'
#
loop_
_entity.id
_entity.type
_entity.pdbx_description
1 polymer ?
#
loop_
_entity_poly.entity_id
_entity_poly.type
_entity_poly.pdbx_seq_one_letter_code
_entity_poly.pdbx_strand_id
1 'polypeptide(L)'
;MTPDPEYEACSKAKRQYESGNVQGAVDTLEDYLKTDPHNCKARLHLAQYIIYGLKDFDYGMMQLDAILDVDPTYSDALLAQVTVLSKYKKYNKETNDKFQNLLELCPTADMYNMYARFLRNQMLDFPKAAEYYEMAIEKAPNKPEYHQNYSILLLNDLKDYQKAKEELEILMRLKPGDKNIESNYQRLMREKFDANGNLKKKRFGFLGR
;
A
#
# COMPACT_ATOMS: atom_id res chain seq x y z
N MET A 1 23.86 -18.84 28.32
CA MET A 1 22.59 -18.15 28.16
C MET A 1 21.65 -19.09 27.42
N THR A 2 20.52 -19.46 28.02
CA THR A 2 19.49 -20.19 27.29
C THR A 2 18.96 -19.22 26.20
N PRO A 3 18.85 -19.66 24.95
CA PRO A 3 18.28 -18.84 23.90
C PRO A 3 16.85 -18.41 24.25
N ASP A 4 16.45 -17.23 23.81
CA ASP A 4 15.10 -16.74 23.98
C ASP A 4 14.09 -17.64 23.22
N PRO A 5 13.11 -18.26 23.92
CA PRO A 5 12.18 -19.20 23.31
C PRO A 5 11.38 -18.58 22.13
N GLU A 6 11.02 -17.28 22.20
CA GLU A 6 10.38 -16.55 21.10
C GLU A 6 11.30 -16.50 19.87
N TYR A 7 12.56 -16.09 20.10
CA TYR A 7 13.53 -16.01 19.02
C TYR A 7 13.78 -17.37 18.36
N GLU A 8 13.89 -18.43 19.12
CA GLU A 8 14.07 -19.79 18.60
C GLU A 8 12.88 -20.23 17.75
N ALA A 9 11.65 -20.07 18.27
CA ALA A 9 10.43 -20.45 17.58
C ALA A 9 10.26 -19.65 16.27
N CYS A 10 10.39 -18.33 16.33
CA CYS A 10 10.27 -17.47 15.16
C CYS A 10 11.36 -17.75 14.12
N SER A 11 12.61 -17.97 14.55
CA SER A 11 13.72 -18.28 13.63
C SER A 11 13.57 -19.65 12.98
N LYS A 12 13.07 -20.66 13.73
CA LYS A 12 12.80 -22.00 13.20
C LYS A 12 11.66 -21.93 12.17
N ALA A 13 10.55 -21.29 12.51
CA ALA A 13 9.40 -21.14 11.63
C ALA A 13 9.77 -20.37 10.34
N LYS A 14 10.56 -19.30 10.45
CA LYS A 14 11.06 -18.57 9.30
C LYS A 14 11.84 -19.46 8.33
N ARG A 15 12.80 -20.25 8.83
CA ARG A 15 13.57 -21.18 7.99
C ARG A 15 12.68 -22.23 7.32
N GLN A 16 11.69 -22.76 8.04
CA GLN A 16 10.72 -23.71 7.47
C GLN A 16 9.90 -23.06 6.35
N TYR A 17 9.41 -21.84 6.57
CA TYR A 17 8.66 -21.08 5.55
C TYR A 17 9.50 -20.81 4.29
N GLU A 18 10.72 -20.32 4.47
CA GLU A 18 11.66 -20.04 3.38
C GLU A 18 12.08 -21.29 2.59
N SER A 19 12.09 -22.46 3.24
CA SER A 19 12.33 -23.76 2.59
C SER A 19 11.10 -24.37 1.91
N GLY A 20 9.94 -23.68 1.99
CA GLY A 20 8.67 -24.16 1.42
C GLY A 20 7.85 -25.07 2.36
N ASN A 21 8.35 -25.39 3.54
CA ASN A 21 7.60 -26.15 4.55
C ASN A 21 6.68 -25.21 5.36
N VAL A 22 5.64 -24.68 4.66
CA VAL A 22 4.72 -23.71 5.25
C VAL A 22 3.95 -24.28 6.44
N GLN A 23 3.44 -25.53 6.33
CA GLN A 23 2.71 -26.16 7.42
C GLN A 23 3.60 -26.34 8.66
N GLY A 24 4.83 -26.80 8.50
CA GLY A 24 5.76 -26.92 9.62
C GLY A 24 6.08 -25.58 10.28
N ALA A 25 6.12 -24.47 9.52
CA ALA A 25 6.28 -23.14 10.09
C ALA A 25 5.07 -22.73 10.95
N VAL A 26 3.87 -23.01 10.46
CA VAL A 26 2.61 -22.77 11.18
C VAL A 26 2.58 -23.60 12.48
N ASP A 27 2.79 -24.92 12.38
CA ASP A 27 2.79 -25.82 13.54
C ASP A 27 3.81 -25.37 14.62
N THR A 28 4.99 -24.93 14.19
CA THR A 28 6.03 -24.44 15.11
C THR A 28 5.59 -23.20 15.91
N LEU A 29 4.90 -22.25 15.26
CA LEU A 29 4.39 -21.04 15.94
C LEU A 29 3.15 -21.33 16.79
N GLU A 30 2.27 -22.22 16.33
CA GLU A 30 1.12 -22.65 17.13
C GLU A 30 1.55 -23.36 18.40
N ASP A 31 2.56 -24.25 18.32
CA ASP A 31 3.11 -24.92 19.50
C ASP A 31 3.76 -23.93 20.48
N TYR A 32 4.49 -22.94 19.97
CA TYR A 32 5.04 -21.88 20.82
C TYR A 32 3.93 -21.07 21.50
N LEU A 33 2.88 -20.67 20.76
CA LEU A 33 1.76 -19.89 21.29
C LEU A 33 0.89 -20.65 22.32
N LYS A 34 1.04 -21.97 22.46
CA LYS A 34 0.48 -22.71 23.61
C LYS A 34 1.17 -22.35 24.92
N THR A 35 2.44 -21.96 24.87
CA THR A 35 3.25 -21.59 26.04
C THR A 35 3.19 -20.09 26.32
N ASP A 36 3.02 -19.25 25.28
CA ASP A 36 2.88 -17.80 25.37
C ASP A 36 1.75 -17.28 24.45
N PRO A 37 0.47 -17.44 24.88
CA PRO A 37 -0.69 -17.13 24.04
C PRO A 37 -0.83 -15.66 23.65
N HIS A 38 -0.21 -14.75 24.37
CA HIS A 38 -0.31 -13.30 24.13
C HIS A 38 0.87 -12.72 23.36
N ASN A 39 1.75 -13.56 22.83
CA ASN A 39 2.89 -13.10 22.06
C ASN A 39 2.46 -12.56 20.68
N CYS A 40 2.27 -11.25 20.60
CA CYS A 40 1.81 -10.56 19.39
C CYS A 40 2.75 -10.76 18.19
N LYS A 41 4.06 -10.81 18.42
CA LYS A 41 5.05 -10.95 17.35
C LYS A 41 5.03 -12.35 16.73
N ALA A 42 5.03 -13.40 17.55
CA ALA A 42 4.90 -14.77 17.06
C ALA A 42 3.57 -14.98 16.33
N ARG A 43 2.48 -14.43 16.87
CA ARG A 43 1.16 -14.50 16.28
C ARG A 43 1.07 -13.73 14.95
N LEU A 44 1.77 -12.60 14.82
CA LEU A 44 1.86 -11.88 13.55
C LEU A 44 2.54 -12.72 12.45
N HIS A 45 3.67 -13.37 12.77
CA HIS A 45 4.32 -14.28 11.83
C HIS A 45 3.41 -15.45 11.46
N LEU A 46 2.71 -16.02 12.45
CA LEU A 46 1.72 -17.08 12.21
C LEU A 46 0.66 -16.62 11.22
N ALA A 47 0.03 -15.46 11.47
CA ALA A 47 -0.97 -14.89 10.58
C ALA A 47 -0.45 -14.70 9.15
N GLN A 48 0.76 -14.16 8.99
CA GLN A 48 1.40 -13.96 7.70
C GLN A 48 1.62 -15.28 6.95
N TYR A 49 2.12 -16.32 7.62
CA TYR A 49 2.35 -17.63 6.99
C TYR A 49 1.04 -18.32 6.59
N ILE A 50 -0.01 -18.18 7.40
CA ILE A 50 -1.34 -18.68 7.06
C ILE A 50 -1.90 -17.93 5.82
N ILE A 51 -1.89 -16.59 5.83
CA ILE A 51 -2.45 -15.77 4.75
C ILE A 51 -1.68 -15.97 3.44
N TYR A 52 -0.37 -15.86 3.49
CA TYR A 52 0.46 -15.84 2.27
C TYR A 52 0.97 -17.21 1.85
N GLY A 53 1.08 -18.13 2.78
CA GLY A 53 1.56 -19.49 2.54
C GLY A 53 0.41 -20.48 2.31
N LEU A 54 -0.45 -20.67 3.29
CA LEU A 54 -1.57 -21.60 3.20
C LEU A 54 -2.77 -21.04 2.40
N LYS A 55 -2.84 -19.71 2.18
CA LYS A 55 -3.96 -18.99 1.55
C LYS A 55 -5.27 -19.08 2.33
N ASP A 56 -5.20 -19.37 3.61
CA ASP A 56 -6.35 -19.35 4.51
C ASP A 56 -6.53 -17.94 5.10
N PHE A 57 -7.36 -17.13 4.41
CA PHE A 57 -7.59 -15.75 4.79
C PHE A 57 -8.37 -15.62 6.10
N ASP A 58 -9.36 -16.48 6.31
CA ASP A 58 -10.26 -16.37 7.46
C ASP A 58 -9.50 -16.71 8.74
N TYR A 59 -8.71 -17.78 8.74
CA TYR A 59 -7.88 -18.15 9.89
C TYR A 59 -6.76 -17.14 10.13
N GLY A 60 -6.11 -16.65 9.09
CA GLY A 60 -5.09 -15.62 9.23
C GLY A 60 -5.63 -14.30 9.76
N MET A 61 -6.80 -13.85 9.31
CA MET A 61 -7.47 -12.65 9.85
C MET A 61 -7.84 -12.82 11.31
N MET A 62 -8.34 -13.98 11.71
CA MET A 62 -8.63 -14.29 13.12
C MET A 62 -7.38 -14.19 14.01
N GLN A 63 -6.19 -14.58 13.51
CA GLN A 63 -4.94 -14.40 14.24
C GLN A 63 -4.57 -12.91 14.38
N LEU A 64 -4.83 -12.08 13.36
CA LEU A 64 -4.60 -10.63 13.43
C LEU A 64 -5.58 -9.95 14.40
N ASP A 65 -6.84 -10.36 14.41
CA ASP A 65 -7.83 -9.87 15.39
C ASP A 65 -7.40 -10.20 16.82
N ALA A 66 -6.92 -11.42 17.06
CA ALA A 66 -6.41 -11.83 18.37
C ALA A 66 -5.20 -11.01 18.86
N ILE A 67 -4.38 -10.44 17.95
CA ILE A 67 -3.33 -9.49 18.33
C ILE A 67 -3.97 -8.18 18.79
N LEU A 68 -4.96 -7.67 18.05
CA LEU A 68 -5.60 -6.40 18.34
C LEU A 68 -6.51 -6.44 19.58
N ASP A 69 -6.97 -7.63 19.96
CA ASP A 69 -7.65 -7.86 21.25
C ASP A 69 -6.68 -7.70 22.44
N VAL A 70 -5.41 -8.05 22.26
CA VAL A 70 -4.35 -7.89 23.27
C VAL A 70 -3.77 -6.46 23.27
N ASP A 71 -3.44 -5.96 22.07
CA ASP A 71 -2.90 -4.61 21.85
C ASP A 71 -3.60 -3.95 20.66
N PRO A 72 -4.64 -3.14 20.91
CA PRO A 72 -5.37 -2.42 19.85
C PRO A 72 -4.51 -1.45 19.05
N THR A 73 -3.32 -1.10 19.55
CA THR A 73 -2.39 -0.16 18.91
C THR A 73 -1.28 -0.85 18.11
N TYR A 74 -1.31 -2.18 18.00
CA TYR A 74 -0.28 -2.94 17.29
C TYR A 74 -0.33 -2.65 15.78
N SER A 75 0.44 -1.66 15.36
CA SER A 75 0.42 -1.11 13.99
C SER A 75 0.71 -2.13 12.90
N ASP A 76 1.58 -3.12 13.16
CA ASP A 76 1.91 -4.16 12.19
C ASP A 76 0.74 -5.11 11.93
N ALA A 77 -0.10 -5.39 12.91
CA ALA A 77 -1.33 -6.18 12.73
C ALA A 77 -2.38 -5.38 11.94
N LEU A 78 -2.58 -4.10 12.27
CA LEU A 78 -3.45 -3.21 11.49
C LEU A 78 -2.98 -3.10 10.04
N LEU A 79 -1.68 -2.93 9.81
CA LEU A 79 -1.08 -2.87 8.47
C LEU A 79 -1.32 -4.18 7.71
N ALA A 80 -1.14 -5.32 8.36
CA ALA A 80 -1.42 -6.63 7.75
C ALA A 80 -2.90 -6.76 7.36
N GLN A 81 -3.82 -6.35 8.24
CA GLN A 81 -5.26 -6.36 7.95
C GLN A 81 -5.63 -5.48 6.77
N VAL A 82 -5.22 -4.20 6.75
CA VAL A 82 -5.54 -3.30 5.62
C VAL A 82 -4.92 -3.77 4.30
N THR A 83 -3.74 -4.41 4.36
CA THR A 83 -3.09 -4.99 3.18
C THR A 83 -3.90 -6.13 2.57
N VAL A 84 -4.51 -6.96 3.40
CA VAL A 84 -5.38 -8.06 2.94
C VAL A 84 -6.74 -7.53 2.50
N LEU A 85 -7.41 -6.77 3.35
CA LEU A 85 -8.79 -6.29 3.13
C LEU A 85 -8.90 -5.36 1.92
N SER A 86 -7.87 -4.54 1.64
CA SER A 86 -7.87 -3.65 0.45
C SER A 86 -7.95 -4.37 -0.89
N LYS A 87 -7.82 -5.69 -0.92
CA LYS A 87 -8.03 -6.50 -2.13
C LYS A 87 -9.51 -6.80 -2.40
N TYR A 88 -10.39 -6.56 -1.43
CA TYR A 88 -11.79 -6.99 -1.50
C TYR A 88 -12.74 -5.81 -1.28
N LYS A 89 -13.47 -5.42 -2.33
CA LYS A 89 -14.42 -4.28 -2.30
C LYS A 89 -15.50 -4.39 -1.22
N LYS A 90 -15.93 -5.60 -0.88
CA LYS A 90 -16.96 -5.81 0.15
C LYS A 90 -16.58 -5.30 1.54
N TYR A 91 -15.28 -5.11 1.80
CA TYR A 91 -14.76 -4.64 3.08
C TYR A 91 -14.31 -3.16 3.06
N ASN A 92 -14.66 -2.38 2.02
CA ASN A 92 -14.15 -1.02 1.85
C ASN A 92 -14.38 -0.12 3.07
N LYS A 93 -15.55 -0.17 3.71
CA LYS A 93 -15.82 0.63 4.90
C LYS A 93 -14.90 0.25 6.05
N GLU A 94 -14.85 -1.03 6.40
CA GLU A 94 -13.98 -1.56 7.45
C GLU A 94 -12.51 -1.24 7.19
N THR A 95 -12.07 -1.45 5.95
CA THR A 95 -10.69 -1.14 5.52
C THR A 95 -10.39 0.35 5.68
N ASN A 96 -11.34 1.22 5.33
CA ASN A 96 -11.20 2.66 5.49
C ASN A 96 -11.02 3.04 6.96
N ASP A 97 -11.84 2.51 7.85
CA ASP A 97 -11.78 2.80 9.29
C ASP A 97 -10.46 2.30 9.89
N LYS A 98 -10.00 1.10 9.49
CA LYS A 98 -8.69 0.57 9.91
C LYS A 98 -7.51 1.43 9.38
N PHE A 99 -7.59 1.96 8.16
CA PHE A 99 -6.58 2.89 7.65
C PHE A 99 -6.54 4.19 8.46
N GLN A 100 -7.68 4.73 8.87
CA GLN A 100 -7.71 5.95 9.71
C GLN A 100 -7.03 5.70 11.05
N ASN A 101 -7.34 4.61 11.73
CA ASN A 101 -6.67 4.23 12.97
C ASN A 101 -5.15 4.05 12.76
N LEU A 102 -4.75 3.37 11.69
CA LEU A 102 -3.33 3.17 11.38
C LEU A 102 -2.60 4.49 11.11
N LEU A 103 -3.24 5.46 10.45
CA LEU A 103 -2.67 6.77 10.18
C LEU A 103 -2.54 7.64 11.45
N GLU A 104 -3.41 7.46 12.43
CA GLU A 104 -3.27 8.12 13.74
C GLU A 104 -2.06 7.56 14.51
N LEU A 105 -1.85 6.25 14.44
CA LEU A 105 -0.75 5.57 15.15
C LEU A 105 0.60 5.73 14.44
N CYS A 106 0.60 5.67 13.12
CA CYS A 106 1.82 5.60 12.30
C CYS A 106 1.70 6.46 11.03
N PRO A 107 1.72 7.81 11.13
CA PRO A 107 1.53 8.72 9.99
C PRO A 107 2.79 8.83 9.13
N THR A 108 3.23 7.72 8.52
CA THR A 108 4.40 7.68 7.65
C THR A 108 4.05 7.97 6.19
N ALA A 109 5.05 8.33 5.39
CA ALA A 109 4.89 8.55 3.96
C ALA A 109 4.35 7.31 3.23
N ASP A 110 4.84 6.12 3.59
CA ASP A 110 4.37 4.85 3.02
C ASP A 110 2.89 4.60 3.36
N MET A 111 2.45 4.90 4.59
CA MET A 111 1.05 4.77 4.99
C MET A 111 0.14 5.72 4.22
N TYR A 112 0.54 6.98 4.06
CA TYR A 112 -0.23 7.94 3.24
C TYR A 112 -0.33 7.46 1.79
N ASN A 113 0.76 7.02 1.17
CA ASN A 113 0.73 6.48 -0.19
C ASN A 113 -0.14 5.22 -0.31
N MET A 114 -0.10 4.33 0.69
CA MET A 114 -0.96 3.14 0.72
C MET A 114 -2.45 3.50 0.81
N TYR A 115 -2.80 4.42 1.69
CA TYR A 115 -4.18 4.85 1.85
C TYR A 115 -4.68 5.60 0.60
N ALA A 116 -3.85 6.46 0.00
CA ALA A 116 -4.17 7.12 -1.27
C ALA A 116 -4.48 6.10 -2.39
N ARG A 117 -3.69 5.03 -2.49
CA ARG A 117 -3.94 3.93 -3.44
C ARG A 117 -5.26 3.22 -3.17
N PHE A 118 -5.59 2.97 -1.91
CA PHE A 118 -6.87 2.38 -1.51
C PHE A 118 -8.04 3.30 -1.86
N LEU A 119 -7.96 4.59 -1.51
CA LEU A 119 -8.97 5.59 -1.84
C LEU A 119 -9.19 5.67 -3.37
N ARG A 120 -8.11 5.70 -4.15
CA ARG A 120 -8.19 5.73 -5.61
C ARG A 120 -8.82 4.46 -6.20
N ASN A 121 -8.34 3.28 -5.79
CA ASN A 121 -8.64 2.02 -6.49
C ASN A 121 -9.92 1.35 -5.99
N GLN A 122 -10.26 1.51 -4.72
CA GLN A 122 -11.38 0.83 -4.09
C GLN A 122 -12.54 1.76 -3.77
N MET A 123 -12.24 2.94 -3.20
CA MET A 123 -13.25 3.92 -2.83
C MET A 123 -13.65 4.83 -3.99
N LEU A 124 -12.78 4.97 -5.02
CA LEU A 124 -12.93 5.90 -6.13
C LEU A 124 -13.06 7.38 -5.69
N ASP A 125 -12.51 7.68 -4.51
CA ASP A 125 -12.45 9.03 -3.95
C ASP A 125 -11.14 9.69 -4.42
N PHE A 126 -11.16 10.18 -5.66
CA PHE A 126 -9.98 10.73 -6.33
C PHE A 126 -9.47 12.02 -5.69
N PRO A 127 -10.34 12.97 -5.26
CA PRO A 127 -9.87 14.17 -4.58
C PRO A 127 -9.14 13.85 -3.27
N LYS A 128 -9.72 13.00 -2.43
CA LYS A 128 -9.09 12.59 -1.17
C LYS A 128 -7.82 11.78 -1.40
N ALA A 129 -7.78 10.93 -2.44
CA ALA A 129 -6.57 10.22 -2.83
C ALA A 129 -5.42 11.18 -3.20
N ALA A 130 -5.73 12.29 -3.88
CA ALA A 130 -4.74 13.31 -4.23
C ALA A 130 -4.13 13.95 -2.98
N GLU A 131 -4.95 14.34 -2.00
CA GLU A 131 -4.49 14.90 -0.72
C GLU A 131 -3.48 13.98 -0.03
N TYR A 132 -3.78 12.68 0.04
CA TYR A 132 -2.89 11.72 0.69
C TYR A 132 -1.62 11.41 -0.12
N TYR A 133 -1.66 11.47 -1.46
CA TYR A 133 -0.43 11.41 -2.25
C TYR A 133 0.46 12.64 -2.01
N GLU A 134 -0.11 13.83 -1.92
CA GLU A 134 0.61 15.06 -1.59
C GLU A 134 1.27 14.96 -0.21
N MET A 135 0.54 14.49 0.80
CA MET A 135 1.09 14.25 2.14
C MET A 135 2.24 13.23 2.14
N ALA A 136 2.16 12.19 1.30
CA ALA A 136 3.24 11.21 1.15
C ALA A 136 4.48 11.84 0.52
N ILE A 137 4.30 12.64 -0.53
CA ILE A 137 5.37 13.36 -1.23
C ILE A 137 6.01 14.40 -0.32
N GLU A 138 5.22 15.17 0.45
CA GLU A 138 5.72 16.15 1.40
C GLU A 138 6.67 15.52 2.43
N LYS A 139 6.30 14.34 2.95
CA LYS A 139 7.15 13.62 3.93
C LYS A 139 8.39 12.98 3.29
N ALA A 140 8.33 12.58 2.05
CA ALA A 140 9.44 11.90 1.36
C ALA A 140 9.51 12.28 -0.13
N PRO A 141 9.96 13.51 -0.45
CA PRO A 141 9.90 14.07 -1.80
C PRO A 141 10.83 13.38 -2.82
N ASN A 142 11.77 12.60 -2.36
CA ASN A 142 12.72 11.89 -3.24
C ASN A 142 12.32 10.42 -3.51
N LYS A 143 11.10 10.02 -3.14
CA LYS A 143 10.57 8.66 -3.39
C LYS A 143 9.83 8.61 -4.74
N PRO A 144 10.45 8.03 -5.80
CA PRO A 144 9.85 8.02 -7.15
C PRO A 144 8.48 7.33 -7.21
N GLU A 145 8.24 6.34 -6.35
CA GLU A 145 6.99 5.59 -6.30
C GLU A 145 5.79 6.50 -6.02
N TYR A 146 5.93 7.48 -5.12
CA TYR A 146 4.81 8.36 -4.75
C TYR A 146 4.43 9.29 -5.90
N HIS A 147 5.42 9.92 -6.52
CA HIS A 147 5.23 10.73 -7.72
C HIS A 147 4.61 9.92 -8.87
N GLN A 148 5.04 8.67 -9.04
CA GLN A 148 4.49 7.78 -10.05
C GLN A 148 3.01 7.48 -9.79
N ASN A 149 2.65 7.10 -8.56
CA ASN A 149 1.27 6.80 -8.19
C ASN A 149 0.38 8.04 -8.34
N TYR A 150 0.89 9.21 -7.92
CA TYR A 150 0.17 10.47 -8.05
C TYR A 150 0.00 10.90 -9.50
N SER A 151 1.04 10.81 -10.32
CA SER A 151 0.94 11.13 -11.75
C SER A 151 -0.10 10.27 -12.47
N ILE A 152 -0.24 9.00 -12.09
CA ILE A 152 -1.27 8.10 -12.64
C ILE A 152 -2.68 8.58 -12.27
N LEU A 153 -2.91 8.99 -11.01
CA LEU A 153 -4.19 9.57 -10.58
C LEU A 153 -4.52 10.85 -11.37
N LEU A 154 -3.55 11.76 -11.48
CA LEU A 154 -3.69 13.03 -12.17
C LEU A 154 -4.02 12.84 -13.66
N LEU A 155 -3.33 11.90 -14.33
CA LEU A 155 -3.54 11.62 -15.75
C LEU A 155 -4.87 10.93 -16.03
N ASN A 156 -5.21 9.91 -15.25
CA ASN A 156 -6.27 8.99 -15.61
C ASN A 156 -7.61 9.31 -14.96
N ASP A 157 -7.60 9.85 -13.75
CA ASP A 157 -8.80 10.00 -12.95
C ASP A 157 -9.20 11.50 -12.83
N LEU A 158 -8.30 12.36 -12.37
CA LEU A 158 -8.56 13.80 -12.20
C LEU A 158 -8.46 14.62 -13.50
N LYS A 159 -7.71 14.13 -14.49
CA LYS A 159 -7.42 14.86 -15.75
C LYS A 159 -6.72 16.21 -15.53
N ASP A 160 -5.98 16.33 -14.42
CA ASP A 160 -5.13 17.50 -14.17
C ASP A 160 -3.79 17.31 -14.90
N TYR A 161 -3.79 17.66 -16.16
CA TYR A 161 -2.63 17.45 -17.03
C TYR A 161 -1.45 18.37 -16.70
N GLN A 162 -1.73 19.54 -16.12
CA GLN A 162 -0.68 20.47 -15.73
C GLN A 162 0.13 19.90 -14.56
N LYS A 163 -0.55 19.48 -13.51
CA LYS A 163 0.09 18.87 -12.35
C LYS A 163 0.72 17.52 -12.69
N ALA A 164 0.08 16.74 -13.58
CA ALA A 164 0.67 15.49 -14.09
C ALA A 164 1.99 15.70 -14.84
N LYS A 165 2.11 16.80 -15.61
CA LYS A 165 3.36 17.18 -16.27
C LYS A 165 4.46 17.44 -15.24
N GLU A 166 4.16 18.24 -14.22
CA GLU A 166 5.10 18.58 -13.14
C GLU A 166 5.61 17.32 -12.41
N GLU A 167 4.70 16.39 -12.08
CA GLU A 167 5.06 15.12 -11.44
C GLU A 167 5.96 14.24 -12.34
N LEU A 168 5.67 14.17 -13.64
CA LEU A 168 6.51 13.44 -14.58
C LEU A 168 7.89 14.08 -14.77
N GLU A 169 7.99 15.42 -14.74
CA GLU A 169 9.27 16.13 -14.77
C GLU A 169 10.11 15.86 -13.52
N ILE A 170 9.47 15.76 -12.34
CA ILE A 170 10.13 15.32 -11.11
C ILE A 170 10.63 13.89 -11.26
N LEU A 171 9.79 12.98 -11.75
CA LEU A 171 10.16 11.58 -11.98
C LEU A 171 11.34 11.43 -12.93
N MET A 172 11.41 12.20 -14.01
CA MET A 172 12.54 12.19 -14.94
C MET A 172 13.86 12.62 -14.26
N ARG A 173 13.79 13.54 -13.28
CA ARG A 173 14.96 13.92 -12.47
C ARG A 173 15.35 12.86 -11.46
N LEU A 174 14.37 12.18 -10.84
CA LEU A 174 14.61 11.13 -9.83
C LEU A 174 15.07 9.81 -10.46
N LYS A 175 14.64 9.53 -11.70
CA LYS A 175 14.97 8.32 -12.47
C LYS A 175 15.43 8.68 -13.89
N PRO A 176 16.61 9.27 -14.06
CA PRO A 176 17.10 9.65 -15.38
C PRO A 176 17.27 8.43 -16.28
N GLY A 177 16.83 8.55 -17.54
CA GLY A 177 16.91 7.48 -18.53
C GLY A 177 15.86 6.38 -18.43
N ASP A 178 14.84 6.53 -17.57
CA ASP A 178 13.69 5.61 -17.55
C ASP A 178 12.78 5.87 -18.77
N LYS A 179 12.90 4.99 -19.77
CA LYS A 179 12.18 5.11 -21.04
C LYS A 179 10.64 5.10 -20.88
N ASN A 180 10.11 4.50 -19.84
CA ASN A 180 8.67 4.48 -19.61
C ASN A 180 8.18 5.85 -19.14
N ILE A 181 8.92 6.48 -18.22
CA ILE A 181 8.62 7.83 -17.74
C ILE A 181 8.74 8.83 -18.89
N GLU A 182 9.84 8.78 -19.67
CA GLU A 182 10.05 9.63 -20.83
C GLU A 182 8.93 9.47 -21.86
N SER A 183 8.55 8.25 -22.19
CA SER A 183 7.46 7.96 -23.13
C SER A 183 6.12 8.50 -22.65
N ASN A 184 5.80 8.36 -21.36
CA ASN A 184 4.58 8.90 -20.76
C ASN A 184 4.56 10.43 -20.82
N TYR A 185 5.69 11.08 -20.50
CA TYR A 185 5.82 12.53 -20.61
C TYR A 185 5.63 13.01 -22.05
N GLN A 186 6.33 12.41 -23.01
CA GLN A 186 6.23 12.76 -24.43
C GLN A 186 4.80 12.58 -24.97
N ARG A 187 4.13 11.48 -24.57
CA ARG A 187 2.72 11.24 -24.93
C ARG A 187 1.82 12.33 -24.37
N LEU A 188 1.98 12.67 -23.08
CA LEU A 188 1.22 13.75 -22.45
C LEU A 188 1.42 15.07 -23.18
N MET A 189 2.67 15.46 -23.46
CA MET A 189 3.00 16.70 -24.16
C MET A 189 2.37 16.73 -25.55
N ARG A 190 2.53 15.68 -26.34
CA ARG A 190 1.96 15.58 -27.69
C ARG A 190 0.43 15.68 -27.70
N GLU A 191 -0.24 15.06 -26.74
CA GLU A 191 -1.70 14.97 -26.73
C GLU A 191 -2.39 16.17 -26.10
N LYS A 192 -1.82 16.75 -25.06
CA LYS A 192 -2.48 17.74 -24.21
C LYS A 192 -1.89 19.14 -24.27
N PHE A 193 -0.64 19.29 -24.74
CA PHE A 193 0.04 20.57 -24.78
C PHE A 193 0.34 21.03 -26.22
N ASP A 194 0.34 22.33 -26.45
CA ASP A 194 0.75 22.95 -27.70
C ASP A 194 2.30 23.15 -27.78
N ALA A 195 2.79 23.70 -28.88
CA ALA A 195 4.21 23.93 -29.09
C ALA A 195 4.81 24.92 -28.08
N ASN A 196 4.00 25.76 -27.46
CA ASN A 196 4.43 26.74 -26.45
C ASN A 196 4.35 26.16 -25.01
N GLY A 197 3.95 24.89 -24.87
CA GLY A 197 3.82 24.23 -23.57
C GLY A 197 2.54 24.56 -22.81
N ASN A 198 1.53 25.17 -23.46
CA ASN A 198 0.24 25.45 -22.87
C ASN A 198 -0.73 24.30 -23.12
N LEU A 199 -1.69 24.11 -22.21
CA LEU A 199 -2.76 23.14 -22.41
C LEU A 199 -3.58 23.48 -23.67
N LYS A 200 -3.75 22.53 -24.55
CA LYS A 200 -4.60 22.65 -25.73
C LYS A 200 -6.03 22.95 -25.30
N LYS A 201 -6.62 24.02 -25.86
CA LYS A 201 -8.04 24.32 -25.65
C LYS A 201 -8.88 23.14 -26.16
N LYS A 202 -9.87 22.69 -25.40
CA LYS A 202 -10.87 21.73 -25.89
C LYS A 202 -11.50 22.35 -27.14
N ARG A 203 -11.31 21.72 -28.31
CA ARG A 203 -12.14 22.04 -29.48
C ARG A 203 -13.57 21.57 -29.14
N PHE A 204 -14.43 22.49 -28.75
CA PHE A 204 -15.86 22.26 -28.83
C PHE A 204 -16.15 22.05 -30.30
N GLY A 205 -16.38 20.81 -30.69
CA GLY A 205 -16.96 20.53 -32.02
C GLY A 205 -18.30 21.22 -32.04
N PHE A 206 -18.39 22.29 -32.83
CA PHE A 206 -19.65 22.86 -33.28
C PHE A 206 -20.29 21.73 -34.09
N LEU A 207 -21.18 20.97 -33.51
CA LEU A 207 -22.18 20.21 -34.24
C LEU A 207 -23.10 21.25 -34.89
N GLY A 208 -22.64 21.79 -35.99
CA GLY A 208 -23.47 22.54 -36.88
C GLY A 208 -24.41 21.58 -37.60
N ARG A 209 -25.71 21.77 -37.34
CA ARG A 209 -26.92 21.45 -38.11
C ARG A 209 -26.85 20.27 -39.10
#